data_67244aed9085a7ede928ab0e58c4a034
#
_entry.id   67244aed9085a7ede928ab0e58c4a034
#
_cell.length_a   1.000
_cell.length_b   1.000
_cell.length_c   1.000
_cell.angle_alpha   90.00
_cell.angle_beta   90.00
_cell.angle_gamma   90.00
#
_symmetry.space_group_name_H-M   'P 1'
#
loop_
_entity.id
_entity.type
_entity.pdbx_description
1 polymer ?
#
loop_
_entity_poly.entity_id
_entity_poly.type
_entity_poly.pdbx_seq_one_letter_code
_entity_poly.pdbx_strand_id
1 'polypeptide(L)' 'GTVDAVIEANLKPYDILPLIPIIKNSGAIVTNWKNEPAENGGNILATSNKVLHTKILKLLKPFTKKS' A
#
# COMPACT_ATOMS: atom_id res chain seq x y z
N GLY A 1 -12.89 -15.10 -4.27
CA GLY A 1 -12.64 -13.83 -4.83
C GLY A 1 -11.28 -13.29 -4.48
N THR A 2 -10.72 -12.63 -5.42
CA THR A 2 -9.44 -11.98 -5.22
C THR A 2 -9.67 -10.56 -4.77
N VAL A 3 -8.86 -10.13 -3.81
CA VAL A 3 -8.86 -8.72 -3.41
C VAL A 3 -7.89 -7.99 -4.32
N ASP A 4 -8.40 -7.08 -5.12
CA ASP A 4 -7.57 -6.36 -6.08
C ASP A 4 -6.78 -5.23 -5.44
N ALA A 5 -7.33 -4.61 -4.40
CA ALA A 5 -6.65 -3.52 -3.70
C ALA A 5 -7.06 -3.50 -2.23
N VAL A 6 -6.10 -3.18 -1.38
CA VAL A 6 -6.32 -2.95 0.06
C VAL A 6 -5.74 -1.59 0.40
N ILE A 7 -6.57 -0.75 1.01
CA ILE A 7 -6.18 0.59 1.43
C ILE A 7 -6.31 0.67 2.94
N GLU A 8 -5.22 0.99 3.62
CA GLU A 8 -5.18 1.10 5.08
C GLU A 8 -4.54 2.42 5.48
N ALA A 9 -4.94 2.95 6.61
CA ALA A 9 -4.41 4.21 7.12
C ALA A 9 -3.91 4.04 8.54
N ASN A 10 -2.89 4.80 8.88
CA ASN A 10 -2.37 4.88 10.26
C ASN A 10 -1.87 3.55 10.82
N LEU A 11 -1.30 2.70 9.96
CA LEU A 11 -0.67 1.47 10.41
C LEU A 11 0.67 1.75 11.07
N LYS A 12 0.95 1.02 12.13
CA LYS A 12 2.26 1.08 12.78
C LYS A 12 3.23 0.13 12.07
N PRO A 13 4.55 0.39 12.12
CA PRO A 13 5.51 -0.52 11.49
C PRO A 13 5.34 -1.98 11.93
N TYR A 14 5.09 -2.21 13.22
CA TYR A 14 4.91 -3.57 13.72
C TYR A 14 3.65 -4.26 13.21
N ASP A 15 2.68 -3.49 12.68
CA ASP A 15 1.48 -4.03 12.05
C ASP A 15 1.74 -4.50 10.63
N ILE A 16 2.59 -3.78 9.90
CA ILE A 16 2.79 -4.03 8.47
C ILE A 16 4.01 -4.91 8.18
N LEU A 17 5.07 -4.81 8.98
CA LEU A 17 6.30 -5.54 8.70
C LEU A 17 6.11 -7.05 8.53
N PRO A 18 5.31 -7.74 9.38
CA PRO A 18 5.10 -9.17 9.18
C PRO A 18 4.33 -9.50 7.91
N LEU A 19 3.53 -8.56 7.41
CA LEU A 19 2.68 -8.80 6.24
C LEU A 19 3.40 -8.54 4.93
N ILE A 20 4.44 -7.73 4.92
CA ILE A 20 5.14 -7.35 3.68
C ILE A 20 5.68 -8.56 2.91
N PRO A 21 6.40 -9.51 3.54
CA PRO A 21 6.87 -10.67 2.80
C PRO A 21 5.73 -11.51 2.23
N ILE A 22 4.64 -11.64 2.98
CA ILE A 22 3.47 -12.41 2.56
C ILE A 22 2.85 -11.77 1.32
N ILE A 23 2.68 -10.45 1.34
CA ILE A 23 2.09 -9.70 0.23
C ILE A 23 3.00 -9.80 -1.01
N LYS A 24 4.31 -9.61 -0.83
CA LYS A 24 5.26 -9.68 -1.94
C LYS A 24 5.32 -11.08 -2.54
N ASN A 25 5.26 -12.12 -1.71
CA ASN A 25 5.29 -13.49 -2.17
C ASN A 25 4.04 -13.87 -2.96
N SER A 26 2.93 -13.18 -2.72
CA SER A 26 1.70 -13.40 -3.50
C SER A 26 1.72 -12.72 -4.86
N GLY A 27 2.78 -11.97 -5.17
CA GLY A 27 2.88 -11.23 -6.42
C GLY A 27 2.24 -9.85 -6.37
N ALA A 28 1.73 -9.45 -5.22
CA ALA A 28 1.13 -8.12 -5.06
C ALA A 28 2.19 -7.05 -4.81
N ILE A 29 1.79 -5.81 -5.02
CA ILE A 29 2.63 -4.63 -4.80
C ILE A 29 2.14 -3.95 -3.53
N VAL A 30 3.07 -3.58 -2.64
CA VAL A 30 2.73 -2.86 -1.42
C VAL A 30 3.64 -1.64 -1.26
N THR A 31 3.03 -0.48 -1.07
CA THR A 31 3.74 0.78 -0.82
C THR A 31 2.92 1.61 0.15
N ASN A 32 3.48 2.74 0.57
CA ASN A 32 2.65 3.75 1.23
C ASN A 32 1.92 4.58 0.16
N TRP A 33 1.12 5.56 0.58
CA TRP A 33 0.34 6.38 -0.38
C TRP A 33 1.22 7.34 -1.18
N LYS A 34 2.49 7.49 -0.81
CA LYS A 34 3.46 8.31 -1.54
C LYS A 34 4.33 7.49 -2.47
N ASN A 35 3.98 6.22 -2.68
CA ASN A 35 4.72 5.30 -3.51
C ASN A 35 6.13 5.02 -2.98
N GLU A 36 6.27 5.03 -1.67
CA GLU A 36 7.52 4.70 -0.97
C GLU A 36 7.39 3.35 -0.30
N PRO A 37 8.51 2.74 0.15
CA PRO A 37 8.44 1.46 0.86
C PRO A 37 7.51 1.50 2.07
N ALA A 38 6.75 0.42 2.26
CA ALA A 38 5.74 0.33 3.31
C ALA A 38 6.29 0.02 4.70
N GLU A 39 7.58 -0.21 4.81
CA GLU A 39 8.21 -0.70 6.04
C GLU A 39 8.05 0.26 7.22
N ASN A 40 7.88 1.54 6.95
CA ASN A 40 7.73 2.54 8.01
C ASN A 40 6.30 2.66 8.53
N GLY A 41 5.38 1.87 7.99
CA GLY A 41 3.97 1.97 8.37
C GLY A 41 3.32 3.20 7.77
N GLY A 42 2.30 3.71 8.45
CA GLY A 42 1.53 4.85 7.99
C GLY A 42 0.37 4.45 7.11
N ASN A 43 0.13 5.19 6.04
CA ASN A 43 -0.95 4.92 5.10
C ASN A 43 -0.44 3.97 4.02
N ILE A 44 -1.08 2.81 3.89
CA ILE A 44 -0.58 1.69 3.10
C ILE A 44 -1.53 1.38 1.96
N LEU A 45 -0.97 1.02 0.81
CA LEU A 45 -1.71 0.54 -0.35
C LEU A 45 -1.08 -0.74 -0.86
N ALA A 46 -1.88 -1.79 -0.98
CA ALA A 46 -1.48 -3.05 -1.60
C ALA A 46 -2.42 -3.36 -2.75
N THR A 47 -1.87 -3.73 -3.90
CA THR A 47 -2.67 -4.04 -5.09
C THR A 47 -2.14 -5.28 -5.79
N SER A 48 -2.99 -5.85 -6.65
CA SER A 48 -2.64 -7.05 -7.41
C SER A 48 -1.74 -6.76 -8.61
N ASN A 49 -1.68 -5.52 -9.11
CA ASN A 49 -0.83 -5.18 -10.25
C ASN A 49 -0.45 -3.71 -10.25
N LYS A 50 0.59 -3.42 -11.02
CA LYS A 50 1.18 -2.08 -11.07
C LYS A 50 0.25 -1.02 -11.68
N VAL A 51 -0.54 -1.40 -12.68
CA VAL A 51 -1.45 -0.46 -13.34
C VAL A 51 -2.49 0.04 -12.35
N LEU A 52 -3.10 -0.90 -11.63
CA LEU A 52 -4.08 -0.56 -10.59
C LEU A 52 -3.44 0.25 -9.47
N HIS A 53 -2.25 -0.14 -9.06
CA HIS A 53 -1.51 0.56 -8.01
C HIS A 53 -1.31 2.03 -8.36
N THR A 54 -0.83 2.29 -9.58
CA THR A 54 -0.60 3.65 -10.07
C THR A 54 -1.88 4.47 -10.11
N LYS A 55 -2.98 3.86 -10.56
CA LYS A 55 -4.28 4.54 -10.63
C LYS A 55 -4.75 4.96 -9.24
N ILE A 56 -4.64 4.05 -8.27
CA ILE A 56 -5.10 4.34 -6.92
C ILE A 56 -4.20 5.39 -6.25
N LEU A 57 -2.89 5.32 -6.49
CA LEU A 57 -1.97 6.34 -5.97
C LEU A 57 -2.36 7.74 -6.45
N LYS A 58 -2.77 7.87 -7.70
CA LYS A 58 -3.25 9.15 -8.22
C LYS A 58 -4.50 9.63 -7.50
N LEU A 59 -5.41 8.71 -7.20
CA LEU A 59 -6.63 9.05 -6.47
C LEU A 59 -6.34 9.45 -5.03
N LEU A 60 -5.31 8.89 -4.43
CA LEU A 60 -4.93 9.19 -3.05
C LEU A 60 -4.05 10.43 -2.92
N LYS A 61 -3.51 10.92 -4.01
CA LYS A 61 -2.58 12.05 -3.98
C LYS A 61 -3.11 13.27 -3.23
N PRO A 62 -4.38 13.71 -3.42
CA PRO A 62 -4.88 14.85 -2.65
C PRO A 62 -4.85 14.63 -1.15
N PHE A 63 -4.98 13.39 -0.70
CA PHE A 63 -4.99 13.05 0.72
C PHE A 63 -3.59 13.00 1.32
N THR A 64 -2.55 12.92 0.48
CA THR A 64 -1.16 12.89 0.94
C THR A 64 -0.51 14.26 0.97
N LYS A 65 -1.12 15.24 0.31
CA LYS A 65 -0.56 16.59 0.20
C LYS A 65 -0.44 17.28 1.55
N LYS A 66 -1.26 16.92 2.51
CA LYS A 66 -1.31 17.58 3.81
C LYS A 66 -0.44 16.91 4.86
N SER A 67 0.16 15.80 4.53
CA SER A 67 0.98 15.06 5.49
C SER A 67 2.44 15.45 5.46
#